data_bbf7ece826dbc025a0756a5eaad6e3dc
#
_entry.id   bbf7ece826dbc025a0756a5eaad6e3dc
#
_cell.length_a   1.000
_cell.length_b   1.000
_cell.length_c   1.000
_cell.angle_alpha   90.00
_cell.angle_beta   90.00
_cell.angle_gamma   90.00
#
_symmetry.space_group_name_H-M   'P 1'
#
loop_
_entity.id
_entity.type
_entity.pdbx_description
1 polymer ?
#
loop_
_entity_poly.entity_id
_entity_poly.type
_entity_poly.pdbx_seq_one_letter_code
_entity_poly.pdbx_strand_id
1 'polypeptide(L)'
;MKKNILLLIFLAALVFACDDFLTEEPEIAVTNNNFWKTEKDVESAVYGLHGEFRTVFGDVVMLYRDRGLPFDYLNAIWQYPSNNQPSYVWNASYPAISWANEYRVIAQANLIIDNIGRANLPEVRHNYYLGQAYCIRAYVYFYILRTWGDAPLIKESVDVGEKARASWQELADFAIGDLKLAVNMLPKAKDLQDASGIKVTSKQVPSSGTVHAILAHLYAWKAALNNEPELNKLAIAEADSVIKYGGYSLAGSPKEVCDVVMLGNSYEGIFEIDYQDLPGDLKGSGAFIAGACQKWPIQPLTTPATRRSLMRLNNSTAMKMYMDVSDERRDEYFYKLDSMAGVSTSVTQGAAYISKWRGVITNVGGSGDGTLKAYEDNEILIRLADIILLRAEVKVKTGDTQGAINDLNTIRARAGAPLYSASEGDLQEAIAKERDKELFLEAGIRFYDIIRNGTFREKLRGKFKTLTDQDVADGAYYLPVGNGAFTNNTLMKQTVYWKRNGYAY
;
A
#
# COMPACT_ATOMS: atom_id res chain seq x y z
N MET A 1 -61.61 36.11 35.00
CA MET A 1 -60.15 36.41 34.99
C MET A 1 -59.29 35.33 35.72
N LYS A 2 -59.60 34.93 36.94
CA LYS A 2 -58.75 33.93 37.67
C LYS A 2 -58.60 32.56 36.97
N LYS A 3 -59.64 32.05 36.30
CA LYS A 3 -59.57 30.77 35.54
C LYS A 3 -58.66 30.82 34.34
N ASN A 4 -58.56 31.93 33.66
CA ASN A 4 -57.71 32.06 32.47
C ASN A 4 -56.23 32.28 32.79
N ILE A 5 -55.93 32.80 33.99
CA ILE A 5 -54.57 32.93 34.50
C ILE A 5 -53.99 31.55 34.92
N LEU A 6 -54.82 30.68 35.52
CA LEU A 6 -54.42 29.31 35.88
C LEU A 6 -54.16 28.47 34.64
N LEU A 7 -54.93 28.63 33.56
CA LEU A 7 -54.72 27.93 32.30
C LEU A 7 -53.44 28.41 31.58
N LEU A 8 -53.11 29.68 31.68
CA LEU A 8 -51.88 30.24 31.13
C LEU A 8 -50.65 29.77 31.89
N ILE A 9 -50.73 29.65 33.23
CA ILE A 9 -49.64 29.10 34.07
C ILE A 9 -49.43 27.60 33.77
N PHE A 10 -50.54 26.85 33.57
CA PHE A 10 -50.44 25.44 33.22
C PHE A 10 -49.88 25.21 31.80
N LEU A 11 -50.20 26.06 30.84
CA LEU A 11 -49.61 26.03 29.48
C LEU A 11 -48.14 26.42 29.49
N ALA A 12 -47.75 27.40 30.32
CA ALA A 12 -46.35 27.80 30.48
C ALA A 12 -45.51 26.73 31.15
N ALA A 13 -46.05 26.00 32.11
CA ALA A 13 -45.38 24.88 32.75
C ALA A 13 -45.16 23.67 31.83
N LEU A 14 -46.03 23.47 30.82
CA LEU A 14 -45.87 22.43 29.81
C LEU A 14 -44.76 22.74 28.77
N VAL A 15 -44.44 24.01 28.57
CA VAL A 15 -43.37 24.41 27.61
C VAL A 15 -41.98 24.22 28.23
N PHE A 16 -41.84 24.30 29.57
CA PHE A 16 -40.59 24.08 30.27
C PHE A 16 -40.31 22.59 30.62
N ALA A 17 -41.31 21.71 30.49
CA ALA A 17 -41.13 20.27 30.77
C ALA A 17 -40.59 19.46 29.57
N CYS A 18 -40.44 20.08 28.41
CA CYS A 18 -40.03 19.37 27.20
C CYS A 18 -38.52 19.46 26.87
N ASP A 19 -37.74 20.29 27.55
CA ASP A 19 -36.31 20.43 27.25
C ASP A 19 -35.50 19.20 27.69
N ASP A 20 -35.81 18.61 28.84
CA ASP A 20 -35.11 17.39 29.31
C ASP A 20 -35.45 16.14 28.49
N PHE A 21 -36.64 16.06 27.92
CA PHE A 21 -37.08 14.90 27.12
C PHE A 21 -36.47 14.94 25.68
N LEU A 22 -36.14 16.13 25.19
CA LEU A 22 -35.50 16.31 23.85
C LEU A 22 -33.98 16.26 23.88
N THR A 23 -33.41 16.26 25.11
CA THR A 23 -31.94 16.22 25.34
C THR A 23 -31.46 14.95 26.01
N GLU A 24 -32.33 13.92 26.20
CA GLU A 24 -31.86 12.62 26.64
C GLU A 24 -30.91 12.03 25.58
N GLU A 25 -29.61 12.09 25.86
CA GLU A 25 -28.64 11.31 25.13
C GLU A 25 -28.93 9.83 25.36
N PRO A 26 -29.08 9.03 24.31
CA PRO A 26 -29.36 7.61 24.48
C PRO A 26 -28.17 6.97 25.22
N GLU A 27 -28.39 6.47 26.42
CA GLU A 27 -27.35 5.82 27.24
C GLU A 27 -26.77 4.55 26.60
N ILE A 28 -27.49 3.96 25.66
CA ILE A 28 -27.15 2.69 25.01
C ILE A 28 -26.61 2.90 23.59
N ALA A 29 -26.95 4.00 22.92
CA ALA A 29 -26.43 4.30 21.57
C ALA A 29 -25.11 5.05 21.65
N VAL A 30 -24.13 4.59 20.88
CA VAL A 30 -22.85 5.28 20.75
C VAL A 30 -23.07 6.58 20.00
N THR A 31 -22.86 7.70 20.66
CA THR A 31 -22.92 9.06 20.09
C THR A 31 -21.54 9.71 20.18
N ASN A 32 -21.30 10.76 19.40
CA ASN A 32 -20.03 11.50 19.52
C ASN A 32 -19.80 12.06 20.95
N ASN A 33 -20.85 12.30 21.73
CA ASN A 33 -20.74 12.84 23.08
C ASN A 33 -20.39 11.79 24.14
N ASN A 34 -20.84 10.54 23.98
CA ASN A 34 -20.59 9.47 24.94
C ASN A 34 -19.44 8.53 24.54
N PHE A 35 -18.96 8.56 23.30
CA PHE A 35 -17.72 7.93 22.84
C PHE A 35 -16.49 8.74 23.33
N TRP A 36 -15.31 8.29 23.15
CA TRP A 36 -14.04 8.96 23.52
C TRP A 36 -13.88 9.19 25.03
N LYS A 37 -14.38 8.31 25.88
CA LYS A 37 -14.26 8.42 27.35
C LYS A 37 -13.19 7.51 27.93
N THR A 38 -12.98 6.36 27.32
CA THR A 38 -12.13 5.28 27.82
C THR A 38 -11.08 4.87 26.80
N GLU A 39 -10.05 4.18 27.26
CA GLU A 39 -9.05 3.58 26.37
C GLU A 39 -9.70 2.60 25.37
N LYS A 40 -10.72 1.84 25.79
CA LYS A 40 -11.44 0.91 24.94
C LYS A 40 -12.17 1.61 23.79
N ASP A 41 -12.69 2.81 24.01
CA ASP A 41 -13.33 3.60 22.94
C ASP A 41 -12.29 4.00 21.90
N VAL A 42 -11.13 4.51 22.34
CA VAL A 42 -10.03 4.88 21.44
C VAL A 42 -9.49 3.66 20.68
N GLU A 43 -9.28 2.55 21.37
CA GLU A 43 -8.84 1.29 20.77
C GLU A 43 -9.83 0.81 19.70
N SER A 44 -11.14 0.89 19.98
CA SER A 44 -12.18 0.55 19.01
C SER A 44 -12.16 1.45 17.78
N ALA A 45 -11.91 2.75 17.94
CA ALA A 45 -11.76 3.68 16.82
C ALA A 45 -10.51 3.36 15.98
N VAL A 46 -9.40 3.01 16.64
CA VAL A 46 -8.15 2.62 15.96
C VAL A 46 -8.32 1.28 15.22
N TYR A 47 -9.03 0.31 15.79
CA TYR A 47 -9.41 -0.91 15.07
C TYR A 47 -10.29 -0.62 13.85
N GLY A 48 -11.21 0.34 13.97
CA GLY A 48 -11.98 0.84 12.83
C GLY A 48 -11.10 1.42 11.73
N LEU A 49 -10.08 2.22 12.09
CA LEU A 49 -9.09 2.74 11.15
C LEU A 49 -8.31 1.62 10.45
N HIS A 50 -7.84 0.62 11.21
CA HIS A 50 -7.15 -0.54 10.62
C HIS A 50 -8.07 -1.37 9.71
N GLY A 51 -9.35 -1.50 10.05
CA GLY A 51 -10.35 -2.17 9.21
C GLY A 51 -10.56 -1.46 7.88
N GLU A 52 -10.73 -0.13 7.90
CA GLU A 52 -10.83 0.67 6.67
C GLU A 52 -9.53 0.62 5.86
N PHE A 53 -8.37 0.75 6.51
CA PHE A 53 -7.08 0.66 5.84
C PHE A 53 -6.90 -0.69 5.14
N ARG A 54 -7.22 -1.80 5.80
CA ARG A 54 -7.20 -3.14 5.22
C ARG A 54 -8.15 -3.27 4.03
N THR A 55 -9.37 -2.77 4.17
CA THR A 55 -10.38 -2.82 3.11
C THR A 55 -9.91 -2.08 1.86
N VAL A 56 -9.30 -0.91 2.03
CA VAL A 56 -8.84 -0.09 0.91
C VAL A 56 -7.57 -0.65 0.29
N PHE A 57 -6.55 -0.94 1.09
CA PHE A 57 -5.22 -1.29 0.59
C PHE A 57 -5.04 -2.77 0.29
N GLY A 58 -5.91 -3.63 0.78
CA GLY A 58 -5.91 -5.05 0.41
C GLY A 58 -6.32 -5.31 -1.04
N ASP A 59 -7.23 -4.51 -1.58
CA ASP A 59 -7.75 -4.69 -2.95
C ASP A 59 -7.11 -3.76 -3.99
N VAL A 60 -6.77 -2.54 -3.60
CA VAL A 60 -6.40 -1.44 -4.54
C VAL A 60 -5.01 -1.61 -5.13
N VAL A 61 -4.09 -2.24 -4.40
CA VAL A 61 -2.70 -2.39 -4.82
C VAL A 61 -2.53 -3.11 -6.15
N MET A 62 -3.48 -3.95 -6.53
CA MET A 62 -3.48 -4.69 -7.78
C MET A 62 -3.48 -3.82 -9.03
N LEU A 63 -4.20 -2.72 -9.02
CA LEU A 63 -4.36 -1.87 -10.20
C LEU A 63 -3.08 -1.17 -10.61
N TYR A 64 -2.21 -0.92 -9.65
CA TYR A 64 -0.94 -0.22 -9.87
C TYR A 64 0.19 -1.17 -10.25
N ARG A 65 0.09 -2.43 -9.90
CA ARG A 65 1.02 -3.47 -10.35
C ARG A 65 1.03 -3.56 -11.86
N ASP A 66 -0.15 -3.53 -12.49
CA ASP A 66 -0.28 -3.59 -13.95
C ASP A 66 0.41 -2.42 -14.66
N ARG A 67 0.42 -1.23 -14.08
CA ARG A 67 1.09 -0.07 -14.67
C ARG A 67 2.62 -0.23 -14.71
N GLY A 68 3.19 -0.89 -13.70
CA GLY A 68 4.62 -1.12 -13.59
C GLY A 68 5.13 -2.36 -14.31
N LEU A 69 4.25 -3.24 -14.82
CA LEU A 69 4.69 -4.48 -15.45
C LEU A 69 5.39 -4.22 -16.78
N PRO A 70 6.64 -4.68 -16.94
CA PRO A 70 7.43 -4.46 -18.17
C PRO A 70 7.06 -5.43 -19.29
N PHE A 71 6.11 -6.32 -19.07
CA PHE A 71 6.08 -7.63 -19.69
C PHE A 71 4.85 -7.85 -20.54
N ASP A 72 4.96 -8.80 -21.47
CA ASP A 72 3.81 -9.44 -22.07
C ASP A 72 3.13 -10.33 -21.03
N TYR A 73 2.32 -9.70 -20.28
CA TYR A 73 1.56 -10.23 -19.20
C TYR A 73 0.34 -10.94 -19.75
N LEU A 74 0.28 -12.22 -19.51
CA LEU A 74 -0.84 -13.04 -19.95
C LEU A 74 -1.92 -13.01 -18.88
N ASN A 75 -2.90 -12.15 -19.05
CA ASN A 75 -4.05 -12.11 -18.18
C ASN A 75 -5.32 -12.50 -18.94
N ALA A 76 -5.96 -13.57 -18.52
CA ALA A 76 -7.17 -14.06 -19.15
C ALA A 76 -8.46 -13.39 -18.62
N ILE A 77 -8.43 -12.71 -17.48
CA ILE A 77 -9.65 -12.21 -16.81
C ILE A 77 -9.68 -10.68 -16.75
N TRP A 78 -8.55 -10.05 -16.52
CA TRP A 78 -8.49 -8.61 -16.37
C TRP A 78 -8.24 -7.99 -17.73
N GLN A 79 -9.28 -7.57 -18.39
CA GLN A 79 -9.20 -6.74 -19.61
C GLN A 79 -8.77 -5.30 -19.28
N TYR A 80 -7.97 -5.16 -18.25
CA TYR A 80 -7.29 -3.92 -18.00
C TYR A 80 -6.31 -3.66 -19.11
N PRO A 81 -5.86 -2.38 -19.23
CA PRO A 81 -4.97 -1.95 -20.29
C PRO A 81 -3.65 -2.73 -20.27
N SER A 82 -3.80 -3.99 -20.00
CA SER A 82 -2.85 -5.06 -20.13
C SER A 82 -2.59 -5.29 -21.59
N ASN A 83 -1.41 -5.56 -21.92
CA ASN A 83 -0.89 -6.23 -23.08
C ASN A 83 -0.96 -5.53 -24.44
N ASN A 84 -2.06 -5.01 -24.87
CA ASN A 84 -2.21 -4.44 -26.20
C ASN A 84 -2.83 -3.05 -26.21
N GLN A 85 -3.29 -2.59 -25.05
CA GLN A 85 -3.79 -1.23 -24.91
C GLN A 85 -2.80 -0.36 -24.15
N PRO A 86 -2.61 0.88 -24.60
CA PRO A 86 -1.85 1.85 -23.83
C PRO A 86 -2.40 1.91 -22.43
N SER A 87 -1.55 1.95 -21.41
CA SER A 87 -1.92 2.10 -20.00
C SER A 87 -2.77 3.35 -19.70
N TYR A 88 -3.19 4.05 -20.73
CA TYR A 88 -3.95 5.30 -20.70
C TYR A 88 -5.38 5.21 -21.22
N VAL A 89 -5.86 4.04 -21.61
CA VAL A 89 -7.28 3.91 -21.97
C VAL A 89 -8.10 3.65 -20.71
N TRP A 90 -8.05 4.62 -19.81
CA TRP A 90 -8.84 4.61 -18.60
C TRP A 90 -10.05 5.52 -18.79
N ASN A 91 -11.21 4.98 -18.52
CA ASN A 91 -12.44 5.77 -18.50
C ASN A 91 -12.53 6.50 -17.16
N ALA A 92 -12.82 7.80 -17.18
CA ALA A 92 -13.01 8.62 -15.97
C ALA A 92 -14.11 8.11 -15.02
N SER A 93 -14.98 7.24 -15.48
CA SER A 93 -16.01 6.57 -14.66
C SER A 93 -15.51 5.26 -14.03
N TYR A 94 -14.27 4.87 -14.26
CA TYR A 94 -13.73 3.62 -13.75
C TYR A 94 -13.53 3.69 -12.23
N PRO A 95 -14.01 2.71 -11.45
CA PRO A 95 -13.93 2.77 -9.98
C PRO A 95 -12.53 2.96 -9.42
N ALA A 96 -11.52 2.42 -10.11
CA ALA A 96 -10.13 2.48 -9.70
C ALA A 96 -9.47 3.87 -9.80
N ILE A 97 -10.11 4.82 -10.45
CA ILE A 97 -9.62 6.21 -10.51
C ILE A 97 -10.28 7.11 -9.47
N SER A 98 -11.17 6.56 -8.67
CA SER A 98 -11.75 7.25 -7.52
C SER A 98 -10.83 7.12 -6.31
N TRP A 99 -10.56 8.22 -5.65
CA TRP A 99 -9.84 8.27 -4.37
C TRP A 99 -10.77 8.28 -3.14
N ALA A 100 -12.07 8.05 -3.36
CA ALA A 100 -13.07 8.15 -2.28
C ALA A 100 -12.78 7.19 -1.11
N ASN A 101 -12.25 6.01 -1.40
CA ASN A 101 -11.92 5.02 -0.40
C ASN A 101 -10.71 5.45 0.44
N GLU A 102 -9.70 6.02 -0.17
CA GLU A 102 -8.52 6.57 0.50
C GLU A 102 -8.91 7.70 1.45
N TYR A 103 -9.82 8.57 1.02
CA TYR A 103 -10.33 9.64 1.88
C TYR A 103 -11.20 9.14 3.05
N ARG A 104 -11.82 7.97 2.97
CA ARG A 104 -12.47 7.36 4.14
C ARG A 104 -11.44 6.99 5.22
N VAL A 105 -10.29 6.45 4.83
CA VAL A 105 -9.21 6.17 5.77
C VAL A 105 -8.69 7.46 6.39
N ILE A 106 -8.49 8.52 5.60
CA ILE A 106 -8.07 9.84 6.09
C ILE A 106 -9.08 10.41 7.07
N ALA A 107 -10.38 10.33 6.76
CA ALA A 107 -11.45 10.82 7.63
C ALA A 107 -11.46 10.07 8.97
N GLN A 108 -11.28 8.75 8.95
CA GLN A 108 -11.19 7.94 10.17
C GLN A 108 -9.95 8.30 11.01
N ALA A 109 -8.80 8.53 10.36
CA ALA A 109 -7.60 8.98 11.05
C ALA A 109 -7.78 10.38 11.66
N ASN A 110 -8.37 11.32 10.91
CA ASN A 110 -8.70 12.65 11.41
C ASN A 110 -9.64 12.60 12.62
N LEU A 111 -10.65 11.72 12.58
CA LEU A 111 -11.58 11.55 13.70
C LEU A 111 -10.87 11.14 14.99
N ILE A 112 -9.88 10.25 14.91
CA ILE A 112 -9.06 9.85 16.05
C ILE A 112 -8.21 11.04 16.53
N ILE A 113 -7.50 11.70 15.61
CA ILE A 113 -6.59 12.81 15.92
C ILE A 113 -7.33 13.94 16.63
N ASP A 114 -8.52 14.31 16.16
CA ASP A 114 -9.31 15.42 16.70
C ASP A 114 -9.94 15.09 18.08
N ASN A 115 -10.17 13.82 18.39
CA ASN A 115 -10.98 13.45 19.55
C ASN A 115 -10.24 12.67 20.65
N ILE A 116 -9.07 12.10 20.37
CA ILE A 116 -8.36 11.23 21.32
C ILE A 116 -8.07 11.91 22.67
N GLY A 117 -7.82 13.23 22.66
CA GLY A 117 -7.59 14.01 23.88
C GLY A 117 -8.75 14.03 24.87
N ARG A 118 -9.97 13.62 24.46
CA ARG A 118 -11.15 13.55 25.32
C ARG A 118 -11.14 12.33 26.25
N ALA A 119 -10.38 11.30 25.91
CA ALA A 119 -10.34 10.02 26.62
C ALA A 119 -9.42 10.00 27.84
N ASN A 120 -8.70 11.09 28.16
CA ASN A 120 -7.82 11.22 29.33
C ASN A 120 -6.91 9.99 29.58
N LEU A 121 -6.23 9.53 28.53
CA LEU A 121 -5.33 8.37 28.59
C LEU A 121 -3.99 8.70 29.22
N PRO A 122 -3.28 7.72 29.82
CA PRO A 122 -1.85 7.86 30.10
C PRO A 122 -1.10 8.24 28.84
N GLU A 123 -0.11 9.13 28.93
CA GLU A 123 0.62 9.70 27.80
C GLU A 123 1.17 8.63 26.84
N VAL A 124 1.72 7.55 27.38
CA VAL A 124 2.25 6.44 26.57
C VAL A 124 1.17 5.80 25.70
N ARG A 125 -0.03 5.59 26.22
CA ARG A 125 -1.14 5.00 25.48
C ARG A 125 -1.77 6.00 24.52
N HIS A 126 -1.91 7.25 24.95
CA HIS A 126 -2.36 8.33 24.08
C HIS A 126 -1.45 8.43 22.85
N ASN A 127 -0.13 8.51 23.04
CA ASN A 127 0.85 8.60 21.98
C ASN A 127 0.85 7.36 21.08
N TYR A 128 0.69 6.16 21.64
CA TYR A 128 0.61 4.92 20.88
C TYR A 128 -0.53 4.91 19.86
N TYR A 129 -1.72 5.32 20.27
CA TYR A 129 -2.89 5.36 19.37
C TYR A 129 -2.82 6.55 18.39
N LEU A 130 -2.42 7.71 18.87
CA LEU A 130 -2.28 8.91 18.06
C LEU A 130 -1.21 8.73 16.97
N GLY A 131 -0.07 8.13 17.31
CA GLY A 131 1.00 7.83 16.38
C GLY A 131 0.57 6.89 15.25
N GLN A 132 -0.31 5.92 15.54
CA GLN A 132 -0.88 5.05 14.51
C GLN A 132 -1.76 5.85 13.53
N ALA A 133 -2.62 6.74 14.04
CA ALA A 133 -3.46 7.57 13.20
C ALA A 133 -2.65 8.50 12.29
N TYR A 134 -1.61 9.16 12.82
CA TYR A 134 -0.69 9.97 12.01
C TYR A 134 0.04 9.13 10.96
N CYS A 135 0.59 7.98 11.34
CA CYS A 135 1.35 7.13 10.42
C CYS A 135 0.47 6.61 9.26
N ILE A 136 -0.73 6.13 9.56
CA ILE A 136 -1.65 5.63 8.53
C ILE A 136 -2.12 6.77 7.62
N ARG A 137 -2.49 7.94 8.18
CA ARG A 137 -2.87 9.11 7.38
C ARG A 137 -1.76 9.55 6.44
N ALA A 138 -0.54 9.61 6.94
CA ALA A 138 0.63 9.95 6.14
C ALA A 138 0.89 8.94 5.02
N TYR A 139 0.75 7.64 5.30
CA TYR A 139 0.89 6.59 4.28
C TYR A 139 -0.17 6.73 3.17
N VAL A 140 -1.41 7.04 3.55
CA VAL A 140 -2.49 7.25 2.57
C VAL A 140 -2.21 8.47 1.69
N TYR A 141 -1.75 9.58 2.26
CA TYR A 141 -1.33 10.73 1.45
C TYR A 141 -0.12 10.42 0.58
N PHE A 142 0.86 9.66 1.08
CA PHE A 142 1.98 9.19 0.28
C PHE A 142 1.55 8.32 -0.91
N TYR A 143 0.51 7.53 -0.75
CA TYR A 143 -0.09 6.77 -1.83
C TYR A 143 -0.83 7.67 -2.83
N ILE A 144 -1.68 8.60 -2.34
CA ILE A 144 -2.45 9.53 -3.16
C ILE A 144 -1.54 10.39 -4.03
N LEU A 145 -0.51 11.01 -3.45
CA LEU A 145 0.38 11.92 -4.19
C LEU A 145 1.19 11.22 -5.29
N ARG A 146 1.49 9.94 -5.12
CA ARG A 146 2.18 9.14 -6.15
C ARG A 146 1.23 8.64 -7.24
N THR A 147 -0.04 8.54 -6.92
CA THR A 147 -1.07 7.96 -7.78
C THR A 147 -1.79 9.00 -8.62
N TRP A 148 -2.25 10.09 -8.01
CA TRP A 148 -3.01 11.17 -8.66
C TRP A 148 -2.26 12.48 -8.72
N GLY A 149 -1.12 12.60 -8.07
CA GLY A 149 -0.40 13.86 -7.92
C GLY A 149 -1.11 14.78 -6.93
N ASP A 150 -1.55 15.94 -7.42
CA ASP A 150 -2.33 16.88 -6.63
C ASP A 150 -3.67 16.28 -6.23
N ALA A 151 -4.09 16.54 -4.98
CA ALA A 151 -5.35 16.04 -4.42
C ALA A 151 -5.82 16.95 -3.25
N PRO A 152 -7.08 16.88 -2.82
CA PRO A 152 -7.55 17.64 -1.67
C PRO A 152 -6.75 17.34 -0.40
N LEU A 153 -6.36 18.36 0.34
CA LEU A 153 -5.71 18.22 1.64
C LEU A 153 -6.76 18.42 2.75
N ILE A 154 -7.18 17.32 3.37
CA ILE A 154 -8.16 17.29 4.45
C ILE A 154 -7.45 17.00 5.77
N LYS A 155 -7.45 17.97 6.68
CA LYS A 155 -6.66 17.94 7.93
C LYS A 155 -7.49 17.56 9.16
N GLU A 156 -8.80 17.80 9.09
CA GLU A 156 -9.73 17.69 10.22
C GLU A 156 -10.95 16.83 9.85
N SER A 157 -11.57 16.22 10.84
CA SER A 157 -12.70 15.31 10.65
C SER A 157 -13.99 15.99 10.22
N VAL A 158 -14.17 17.26 10.54
CA VAL A 158 -15.37 18.05 10.24
C VAL A 158 -15.20 19.01 9.05
N ASP A 159 -14.20 18.79 8.22
CA ASP A 159 -13.93 19.60 7.04
C ASP A 159 -14.81 19.17 5.86
N VAL A 160 -16.02 19.71 5.78
CA VAL A 160 -17.07 19.35 4.79
C VAL A 160 -17.22 20.34 3.62
N GLY A 161 -16.35 21.35 3.54
CA GLY A 161 -16.42 22.35 2.47
C GLY A 161 -15.89 21.85 1.12
N GLU A 162 -16.23 22.58 0.04
CA GLU A 162 -15.62 22.36 -1.26
C GLU A 162 -14.10 22.52 -1.18
N LYS A 163 -13.34 21.63 -1.83
CA LYS A 163 -11.88 21.63 -1.80
C LYS A 163 -11.27 21.65 -3.20
N ALA A 164 -10.35 22.57 -3.40
CA ALA A 164 -9.41 22.48 -4.50
C ALA A 164 -8.35 21.39 -4.22
N ARG A 165 -7.64 20.99 -5.25
CA ARG A 165 -6.47 20.13 -5.09
C ARG A 165 -5.29 20.96 -4.56
N ALA A 166 -4.68 20.52 -3.48
CA ALA A 166 -3.36 20.95 -3.05
C ALA A 166 -2.29 20.27 -3.93
N SER A 167 -1.13 20.87 -4.09
CA SER A 167 -0.03 20.29 -4.84
C SER A 167 0.48 19.00 -4.18
N TRP A 168 1.04 18.09 -4.97
CA TRP A 168 1.62 16.88 -4.42
C TRP A 168 2.78 17.18 -3.44
N GLN A 169 3.46 18.32 -3.62
CA GLN A 169 4.49 18.80 -2.69
C GLN A 169 3.89 19.14 -1.32
N GLU A 170 2.77 19.88 -1.30
CA GLU A 170 2.07 20.21 -0.05
C GLU A 170 1.55 18.95 0.66
N LEU A 171 1.05 17.97 -0.10
CA LEU A 171 0.64 16.67 0.45
C LEU A 171 1.84 15.91 1.05
N ALA A 172 2.99 15.94 0.36
CA ALA A 172 4.21 15.31 0.85
C ALA A 172 4.73 15.98 2.13
N ASP A 173 4.73 17.31 2.19
CA ASP A 173 5.17 18.06 3.36
C ASP A 173 4.24 17.82 4.56
N PHE A 174 2.94 17.74 4.32
CA PHE A 174 1.97 17.40 5.35
C PHE A 174 2.19 15.96 5.88
N ALA A 175 2.36 14.98 5.00
CA ALA A 175 2.65 13.61 5.39
C ALA A 175 3.97 13.47 6.16
N ILE A 176 5.03 14.20 5.74
CA ILE A 176 6.30 14.27 6.49
C ILE A 176 6.07 14.88 7.87
N GLY A 177 5.23 15.91 7.99
CA GLY A 177 4.86 16.50 9.27
C GLY A 177 4.23 15.49 10.22
N ASP A 178 3.23 14.73 9.75
CA ASP A 178 2.58 13.67 10.52
C ASP A 178 3.58 12.58 10.96
N LEU A 179 4.46 12.16 10.06
CA LEU A 179 5.46 11.14 10.36
C LEU A 179 6.50 11.62 11.39
N LYS A 180 6.90 12.88 11.35
CA LYS A 180 7.80 13.47 12.36
C LYS A 180 7.18 13.52 13.76
N LEU A 181 5.85 13.62 13.85
CA LEU A 181 5.14 13.46 15.12
C LEU A 181 5.10 11.98 15.52
N ALA A 182 4.68 11.11 14.61
CA ALA A 182 4.48 9.69 14.86
C ALA A 182 5.76 8.96 15.28
N VAL A 183 6.94 9.34 14.75
CA VAL A 183 8.22 8.66 15.05
C VAL A 183 8.58 8.68 16.53
N ASN A 184 8.21 9.76 17.24
CA ASN A 184 8.45 9.91 18.67
C ASN A 184 7.34 9.30 19.53
N MET A 185 6.20 8.96 18.93
CA MET A 185 5.03 8.41 19.61
C MET A 185 4.98 6.89 19.55
N LEU A 186 5.48 6.30 18.47
CA LEU A 186 5.41 4.87 18.24
C LEU A 186 6.63 4.12 18.77
N PRO A 187 6.42 3.00 19.49
CA PRO A 187 7.51 2.13 19.93
C PRO A 187 8.14 1.39 18.75
N LYS A 188 9.28 0.74 19.00
CA LYS A 188 9.89 -0.18 18.03
C LYS A 188 8.99 -1.41 17.84
N ALA A 189 9.09 -2.05 16.68
CA ALA A 189 8.27 -3.23 16.35
C ALA A 189 8.29 -4.35 17.40
N LYS A 190 9.44 -4.58 18.05
CA LYS A 190 9.58 -5.58 19.11
C LYS A 190 8.88 -5.23 20.42
N ASP A 191 8.61 -3.94 20.65
CA ASP A 191 8.09 -3.38 21.90
C ASP A 191 6.61 -2.98 21.79
N LEU A 192 5.95 -3.28 20.66
CA LEU A 192 4.53 -3.04 20.46
C LEU A 192 3.68 -3.93 21.38
N GLN A 193 2.73 -3.31 22.10
CA GLN A 193 1.79 -3.99 23.01
C GLN A 193 0.39 -3.41 22.87
N ASP A 194 -0.62 -4.27 23.00
CA ASP A 194 -2.03 -3.86 23.09
C ASP A 194 -2.38 -3.26 24.47
N ALA A 195 -3.66 -2.92 24.69
CA ALA A 195 -4.13 -2.39 25.97
C ALA A 195 -3.95 -3.35 27.15
N SER A 196 -3.87 -4.65 26.90
CA SER A 196 -3.67 -5.69 27.93
C SER A 196 -2.19 -6.00 28.18
N GLY A 197 -1.27 -5.32 27.49
CA GLY A 197 0.17 -5.58 27.57
C GLY A 197 0.61 -6.80 26.76
N ILE A 198 -0.26 -7.37 25.92
CA ILE A 198 0.08 -8.49 25.05
C ILE A 198 0.86 -7.96 23.84
N LYS A 199 1.93 -8.65 23.49
CA LYS A 199 2.75 -8.30 22.35
C LYS A 199 1.95 -8.31 21.05
N VAL A 200 2.00 -7.20 20.31
CA VAL A 200 1.43 -7.09 18.97
C VAL A 200 2.46 -7.58 17.94
N THR A 201 2.09 -8.59 17.16
CA THR A 201 2.92 -9.16 16.09
C THR A 201 2.52 -8.68 14.71
N SER A 202 1.29 -8.22 14.55
CA SER A 202 0.76 -7.71 13.29
C SER A 202 1.58 -6.54 12.76
N LYS A 203 2.07 -6.67 11.54
CA LYS A 203 2.79 -5.60 10.84
C LYS A 203 1.86 -4.55 10.22
N GLN A 204 0.56 -4.72 10.33
CA GLN A 204 -0.40 -3.68 10.00
C GLN A 204 -0.40 -2.55 11.05
N VAL A 205 -0.05 -2.88 12.31
CA VAL A 205 0.14 -1.89 13.37
C VAL A 205 1.51 -1.22 13.18
N PRO A 206 1.55 0.08 12.86
CA PRO A 206 2.81 0.75 12.58
C PRO A 206 3.69 0.88 13.82
N SER A 207 4.99 0.75 13.60
CA SER A 207 6.05 0.99 14.58
C SER A 207 6.87 2.22 14.19
N SER A 208 7.79 2.65 15.04
CA SER A 208 8.77 3.68 14.65
C SER A 208 9.57 3.29 13.41
N GLY A 209 9.86 1.99 13.21
CA GLY A 209 10.50 1.48 11.99
C GLY A 209 9.64 1.66 10.74
N THR A 210 8.33 1.50 10.86
CA THR A 210 7.37 1.80 9.76
C THR A 210 7.43 3.28 9.37
N VAL A 211 7.47 4.17 10.38
CA VAL A 211 7.55 5.62 10.15
C VAL A 211 8.84 5.99 9.41
N HIS A 212 9.98 5.49 9.87
CA HIS A 212 11.28 5.71 9.21
C HIS A 212 11.28 5.19 7.76
N ALA A 213 10.67 4.03 7.51
CA ALA A 213 10.58 3.46 6.17
C ALA A 213 9.76 4.35 5.20
N ILE A 214 8.61 4.87 5.65
CA ILE A 214 7.79 5.77 4.84
C ILE A 214 8.51 7.11 4.61
N LEU A 215 9.20 7.66 5.63
CA LEU A 215 10.01 8.86 5.50
C LEU A 215 11.14 8.70 4.47
N ALA A 216 11.84 7.55 4.48
CA ALA A 216 12.88 7.25 3.50
C ALA A 216 12.34 7.32 2.06
N HIS A 217 11.19 6.71 1.82
CA HIS A 217 10.52 6.76 0.52
C HIS A 217 10.05 8.17 0.14
N LEU A 218 9.46 8.92 1.07
CA LEU A 218 8.99 10.28 0.81
C LEU A 218 10.13 11.23 0.48
N TYR A 219 11.24 11.17 1.24
CA TYR A 219 12.42 11.98 0.93
C TYR A 219 13.05 11.62 -0.40
N ALA A 220 13.18 10.32 -0.73
CA ALA A 220 13.67 9.88 -2.03
C ALA A 220 12.75 10.32 -3.18
N TRP A 221 11.43 10.30 -2.97
CA TRP A 221 10.45 10.79 -3.94
C TRP A 221 10.58 12.30 -4.19
N LYS A 222 10.58 13.10 -3.12
CA LYS A 222 10.77 14.56 -3.23
C LYS A 222 12.12 14.91 -3.84
N ALA A 223 13.20 14.26 -3.41
CA ALA A 223 14.53 14.49 -3.96
C ALA A 223 14.59 14.37 -5.48
N ALA A 224 13.90 13.37 -6.00
CA ALA A 224 13.89 13.07 -7.43
C ALA A 224 12.94 13.96 -8.24
N LEU A 225 11.69 14.11 -7.79
CA LEU A 225 10.63 14.76 -8.59
C LEU A 225 10.54 16.28 -8.37
N ASN A 226 11.02 16.78 -7.23
CA ASN A 226 11.06 18.21 -6.94
C ASN A 226 12.46 18.82 -7.15
N ASN A 227 13.41 18.01 -7.61
CA ASN A 227 14.81 18.39 -7.80
C ASN A 227 15.46 18.97 -6.51
N GLU A 228 15.24 18.29 -5.38
CA GLU A 228 15.79 18.61 -4.06
C GLU A 228 16.84 17.55 -3.64
N PRO A 229 18.02 17.49 -4.31
CA PRO A 229 18.98 16.39 -4.13
C PRO A 229 19.52 16.27 -2.71
N GLU A 230 19.49 17.34 -1.91
CA GLU A 230 19.87 17.32 -0.48
C GLU A 230 18.99 16.38 0.35
N LEU A 231 17.74 16.17 -0.03
CA LEU A 231 16.83 15.23 0.65
C LEU A 231 17.28 13.77 0.54
N ASN A 232 18.15 13.44 -0.42
CA ASN A 232 18.76 12.11 -0.51
C ASN A 232 19.51 11.73 0.77
N LYS A 233 20.17 12.70 1.44
CA LYS A 233 20.84 12.45 2.73
C LYS A 233 19.86 12.11 3.84
N LEU A 234 18.69 12.74 3.84
CA LEU A 234 17.62 12.41 4.79
C LEU A 234 17.05 11.02 4.49
N ALA A 235 16.82 10.69 3.22
CA ALA A 235 16.37 9.34 2.84
C ALA A 235 17.34 8.24 3.31
N ILE A 236 18.67 8.46 3.18
CA ILE A 236 19.69 7.54 3.72
C ILE A 236 19.60 7.44 5.24
N ALA A 237 19.48 8.55 5.96
CA ALA A 237 19.42 8.55 7.41
C ALA A 237 18.19 7.81 7.95
N GLU A 238 17.04 7.98 7.30
CA GLU A 238 15.81 7.27 7.64
C GLU A 238 15.93 5.77 7.33
N ALA A 239 16.49 5.40 6.18
CA ALA A 239 16.77 4.00 5.83
C ALA A 239 17.76 3.36 6.81
N ASP A 240 18.80 4.08 7.23
CA ASP A 240 19.74 3.64 8.26
C ASP A 240 19.04 3.38 9.60
N SER A 241 18.06 4.22 9.96
CA SER A 241 17.26 4.05 11.18
C SER A 241 16.47 2.74 11.15
N VAL A 242 15.91 2.37 10.00
CA VAL A 242 15.24 1.07 9.82
C VAL A 242 16.24 -0.08 9.93
N ILE A 243 17.33 -0.02 9.15
CA ILE A 243 18.25 -1.15 8.95
C ILE A 243 19.06 -1.43 10.23
N LYS A 244 19.54 -0.38 10.90
CA LYS A 244 20.41 -0.52 12.08
C LYS A 244 19.65 -0.65 13.39
N TYR A 245 18.50 -0.01 13.50
CA TYR A 245 17.80 0.15 14.78
C TYR A 245 16.37 -0.36 14.81
N GLY A 246 15.80 -0.71 13.66
CA GLY A 246 14.41 -1.17 13.53
C GLY A 246 14.14 -2.57 14.12
N GLY A 247 15.19 -3.38 14.26
CA GLY A 247 15.06 -4.75 14.76
C GLY A 247 14.51 -5.74 13.71
N TYR A 248 14.70 -5.42 12.44
CA TYR A 248 14.36 -6.30 11.31
C TYR A 248 15.58 -7.08 10.82
N SER A 249 15.34 -8.20 10.17
CA SER A 249 16.40 -9.01 9.53
C SER A 249 15.90 -9.59 8.20
N LEU A 250 16.83 -9.77 7.24
CA LEU A 250 16.49 -10.40 5.98
C LEU A 250 16.19 -11.90 6.17
N ALA A 251 15.27 -12.42 5.39
CA ALA A 251 15.10 -13.84 5.18
C ALA A 251 16.38 -14.45 4.61
N GLY A 252 16.69 -15.69 4.99
CA GLY A 252 17.95 -16.35 4.65
C GLY A 252 18.06 -16.78 3.19
N SER A 253 16.91 -16.90 2.48
CA SER A 253 16.87 -17.37 1.09
C SER A 253 15.59 -16.90 0.40
N PRO A 254 15.52 -16.96 -0.95
CA PRO A 254 14.29 -16.75 -1.71
C PRO A 254 13.15 -17.69 -1.33
N LYS A 255 13.48 -18.92 -0.95
CA LYS A 255 12.50 -19.88 -0.44
C LYS A 255 11.82 -19.35 0.82
N GLU A 256 12.61 -18.85 1.77
CA GLU A 256 12.11 -18.29 3.02
C GLU A 256 11.32 -16.99 2.79
N VAL A 257 11.67 -16.19 1.77
CA VAL A 257 10.82 -15.06 1.34
C VAL A 257 9.42 -15.55 0.98
N CYS A 258 9.30 -16.61 0.19
CA CYS A 258 8.00 -17.15 -0.21
C CYS A 258 7.24 -17.82 0.95
N ASP A 259 7.94 -18.60 1.79
CA ASP A 259 7.32 -19.47 2.80
C ASP A 259 7.07 -18.77 4.13
N VAL A 260 7.74 -17.65 4.39
CA VAL A 260 7.66 -16.94 5.66
C VAL A 260 7.31 -15.46 5.47
N VAL A 261 8.03 -14.75 4.57
CA VAL A 261 7.82 -13.30 4.45
C VAL A 261 6.49 -12.99 3.77
N MET A 262 6.14 -13.70 2.70
CA MET A 262 4.87 -13.47 2.00
C MET A 262 3.64 -13.91 2.83
N LEU A 263 3.81 -14.88 3.75
CA LEU A 263 2.74 -15.21 4.71
C LEU A 263 2.44 -14.06 5.67
N GLY A 264 3.41 -13.19 5.90
CA GLY A 264 3.24 -11.98 6.68
C GLY A 264 3.67 -12.08 8.13
N ASN A 265 3.66 -10.92 8.78
CA ASN A 265 4.05 -10.73 10.18
C ASN A 265 5.48 -11.25 10.49
N SER A 266 6.32 -11.31 9.46
CA SER A 266 7.67 -11.84 9.52
C SER A 266 8.66 -10.85 10.15
N TYR A 267 9.86 -11.36 10.43
CA TYR A 267 10.99 -10.54 10.90
C TYR A 267 11.60 -9.64 9.80
N GLU A 268 11.28 -9.86 8.52
CA GLU A 268 11.63 -8.98 7.41
C GLU A 268 10.54 -7.95 7.11
N GLY A 269 9.28 -8.25 7.43
CA GLY A 269 8.13 -7.37 7.20
C GLY A 269 8.17 -6.12 8.08
N ILE A 270 7.91 -4.95 7.48
CA ILE A 270 7.90 -3.65 8.15
C ILE A 270 6.49 -3.08 8.23
N PHE A 271 5.77 -3.11 7.10
CA PHE A 271 4.39 -2.66 7.02
C PHE A 271 3.61 -3.52 6.03
N GLU A 272 2.47 -4.02 6.44
CA GLU A 272 1.70 -5.01 5.71
C GLU A 272 0.20 -4.78 5.88
N ILE A 273 -0.60 -5.30 4.95
CA ILE A 273 -2.02 -5.56 5.21
C ILE A 273 -2.13 -6.98 5.75
N ASP A 274 -2.59 -7.08 6.97
CA ASP A 274 -2.65 -8.35 7.70
C ASP A 274 -3.98 -9.06 7.46
N TYR A 275 -3.90 -10.29 6.97
CA TYR A 275 -5.03 -11.16 6.71
C TYR A 275 -5.04 -12.37 7.66
N GLN A 276 -4.76 -12.21 8.92
CA GLN A 276 -4.80 -13.33 9.88
C GLN A 276 -6.15 -14.03 9.88
N ASP A 277 -6.12 -15.34 10.09
CA ASP A 277 -7.30 -16.20 10.16
C ASP A 277 -8.00 -16.00 11.53
N LEU A 278 -8.61 -14.84 11.72
CA LEU A 278 -9.49 -14.62 12.86
C LEU A 278 -10.87 -15.24 12.58
N PRO A 279 -11.56 -15.80 13.58
CA PRO A 279 -12.91 -16.31 13.42
C PRO A 279 -13.84 -15.21 12.87
N GLY A 280 -14.37 -15.41 11.66
CA GLY A 280 -15.17 -14.42 10.93
C GLY A 280 -14.40 -13.60 9.89
N ASP A 281 -13.10 -13.58 9.91
CA ASP A 281 -12.22 -12.98 8.89
C ASP A 281 -11.82 -14.06 7.87
N LEU A 282 -12.79 -14.56 7.14
CA LEU A 282 -12.50 -15.51 6.07
C LEU A 282 -11.74 -14.78 4.97
N LYS A 283 -10.47 -15.07 4.83
CA LYS A 283 -9.62 -14.68 3.70
C LYS A 283 -10.07 -15.26 2.35
N GLY A 284 -11.33 -15.56 2.19
CA GLY A 284 -11.86 -16.21 1.01
C GLY A 284 -11.63 -15.49 -0.31
N SER A 285 -11.23 -14.22 -0.23
CA SER A 285 -10.89 -13.40 -1.39
C SER A 285 -9.74 -12.42 -1.12
N GLY A 286 -9.27 -12.29 0.13
CA GLY A 286 -8.40 -11.19 0.56
C GLY A 286 -6.97 -11.23 0.04
N ALA A 287 -6.37 -12.39 -0.13
CA ALA A 287 -5.07 -12.50 -0.78
C ALA A 287 -5.24 -12.53 -2.29
N PHE A 288 -5.63 -11.41 -2.86
CA PHE A 288 -5.97 -11.31 -4.27
C PHE A 288 -4.84 -11.81 -5.17
N ILE A 289 -3.58 -11.48 -4.86
CA ILE A 289 -2.45 -11.88 -5.67
C ILE A 289 -2.19 -13.39 -5.58
N ALA A 290 -2.26 -14.00 -4.40
CA ALA A 290 -2.18 -15.44 -4.25
C ALA A 290 -3.31 -16.12 -5.01
N GLY A 291 -4.54 -15.62 -4.88
CA GLY A 291 -5.70 -16.10 -5.63
C GLY A 291 -5.57 -15.97 -7.15
N ALA A 292 -4.85 -14.97 -7.63
CA ALA A 292 -4.58 -14.79 -9.06
C ALA A 292 -3.44 -15.70 -9.56
N CYS A 293 -2.48 -16.06 -8.70
CA CYS A 293 -1.31 -16.87 -9.04
C CYS A 293 -1.52 -18.36 -8.75
N GLN A 294 -2.09 -18.70 -7.58
CA GLN A 294 -2.19 -20.06 -7.05
C GLN A 294 -3.37 -20.84 -7.62
N LYS A 295 -3.34 -21.11 -8.93
CA LYS A 295 -4.29 -21.96 -9.65
C LYS A 295 -3.53 -23.00 -10.48
N TRP A 296 -4.24 -23.76 -11.30
CA TRP A 296 -3.58 -24.72 -12.17
C TRP A 296 -2.47 -24.01 -13.01
N PRO A 297 -1.24 -24.58 -13.15
CA PRO A 297 -0.79 -25.91 -12.75
C PRO A 297 -0.22 -26.01 -11.33
N ILE A 298 -0.13 -24.91 -10.57
CA ILE A 298 0.46 -24.91 -9.24
C ILE A 298 -0.42 -25.67 -8.24
N GLN A 299 -1.74 -25.41 -8.29
CA GLN A 299 -2.73 -26.10 -7.48
C GLN A 299 -3.41 -27.23 -8.25
N PRO A 300 -3.07 -28.50 -7.98
CA PRO A 300 -3.57 -29.65 -8.72
C PRO A 300 -5.08 -29.89 -8.59
N LEU A 301 -5.72 -29.30 -7.58
CA LEU A 301 -7.15 -29.39 -7.32
C LEU A 301 -7.99 -28.51 -8.28
N THR A 302 -7.34 -27.71 -9.10
CA THR A 302 -8.00 -26.87 -10.10
C THR A 302 -7.77 -27.47 -11.49
N THR A 303 -8.83 -27.69 -12.25
CA THR A 303 -8.71 -28.25 -13.61
C THR A 303 -8.25 -27.18 -14.60
N PRO A 304 -7.47 -27.56 -15.65
CA PRO A 304 -6.97 -26.62 -16.64
C PRO A 304 -8.05 -25.80 -17.34
N ALA A 305 -9.22 -26.37 -17.52
CA ALA A 305 -10.30 -25.76 -18.29
C ALA A 305 -11.00 -24.60 -17.56
N THR A 306 -11.02 -24.62 -16.24
CA THR A 306 -11.85 -23.71 -15.45
C THR A 306 -11.09 -22.77 -14.53
N ARG A 307 -9.85 -23.05 -14.18
CA ARG A 307 -9.13 -22.32 -13.12
C ARG A 307 -7.63 -22.20 -13.39
N ARG A 308 -7.25 -21.53 -14.48
CA ARG A 308 -5.85 -21.16 -14.74
C ARG A 308 -5.39 -20.05 -13.82
N SER A 309 -4.09 -20.02 -13.53
CA SER A 309 -3.46 -18.84 -12.94
C SER A 309 -3.77 -17.61 -13.79
N LEU A 310 -4.37 -16.61 -13.18
CA LEU A 310 -4.81 -15.39 -13.85
C LEU A 310 -3.64 -14.48 -14.13
N MET A 311 -2.65 -14.50 -13.22
CA MET A 311 -1.45 -13.72 -13.30
C MET A 311 -0.27 -14.62 -13.66
N ARG A 312 0.33 -14.37 -14.81
CA ARG A 312 1.47 -15.12 -15.34
C ARG A 312 2.25 -14.26 -16.34
N LEU A 313 3.52 -14.54 -16.52
CA LEU A 313 4.37 -13.89 -17.49
C LEU A 313 4.56 -14.76 -18.75
N ASN A 314 5.08 -14.15 -19.82
CA ASN A 314 5.74 -14.93 -20.85
C ASN A 314 6.98 -15.60 -20.27
N ASN A 315 7.15 -16.88 -20.57
CA ASN A 315 8.25 -17.67 -20.06
C ASN A 315 9.62 -17.05 -20.47
N SER A 316 9.73 -16.61 -21.72
CA SER A 316 10.94 -15.93 -22.23
C SER A 316 11.26 -14.63 -21.45
N THR A 317 10.27 -13.94 -20.95
CA THR A 317 10.45 -12.73 -20.15
C THR A 317 10.96 -13.05 -18.76
N ALA A 318 10.38 -14.06 -18.11
CA ALA A 318 10.84 -14.52 -16.80
C ALA A 318 12.27 -15.07 -16.88
N MET A 319 12.58 -15.87 -17.90
CA MET A 319 13.92 -16.42 -18.14
C MET A 319 14.96 -15.31 -18.42
N LYS A 320 14.57 -14.25 -19.11
CA LYS A 320 15.44 -13.08 -19.36
C LYS A 320 15.72 -12.29 -18.08
N MET A 321 14.69 -12.13 -17.25
CA MET A 321 14.77 -11.41 -15.99
C MET A 321 15.66 -12.16 -14.98
N TYR A 322 15.53 -13.48 -14.89
CA TYR A 322 16.31 -14.37 -14.02
C TYR A 322 17.18 -15.30 -14.88
N MET A 323 18.08 -14.69 -15.63
CA MET A 323 18.91 -15.40 -16.63
C MET A 323 19.97 -16.30 -15.95
N ASP A 324 20.48 -15.86 -14.80
CA ASP A 324 21.48 -16.62 -14.06
C ASP A 324 20.81 -17.76 -13.30
N VAL A 325 21.28 -18.98 -13.54
CA VAL A 325 20.74 -20.20 -12.90
C VAL A 325 21.10 -20.32 -11.42
N SER A 326 22.10 -19.55 -10.95
CA SER A 326 22.42 -19.49 -9.52
C SER A 326 21.49 -18.56 -8.74
N ASP A 327 20.71 -17.71 -9.40
CA ASP A 327 19.71 -16.86 -8.76
C ASP A 327 18.49 -17.72 -8.34
N GLU A 328 18.45 -18.10 -7.08
CA GLU A 328 17.44 -19.01 -6.53
C GLU A 328 15.99 -18.51 -6.69
N ARG A 329 15.80 -17.19 -6.89
CA ARG A 329 14.48 -16.61 -7.16
C ARG A 329 13.86 -17.15 -8.45
N ARG A 330 14.68 -17.62 -9.37
CA ARG A 330 14.26 -18.29 -10.59
C ARG A 330 13.35 -19.49 -10.33
N ASP A 331 13.76 -20.32 -9.38
CA ASP A 331 13.05 -21.56 -9.04
C ASP A 331 11.98 -21.36 -7.97
N GLU A 332 12.19 -20.39 -7.07
CA GLU A 332 11.27 -20.14 -5.97
C GLU A 332 10.10 -19.21 -6.36
N TYR A 333 10.35 -18.19 -7.19
CA TYR A 333 9.30 -17.26 -7.61
C TYR A 333 8.46 -17.76 -8.77
N PHE A 334 8.91 -18.82 -9.46
CA PHE A 334 8.22 -19.41 -10.61
C PHE A 334 8.09 -20.92 -10.49
N TYR A 335 6.92 -21.42 -10.84
CA TYR A 335 6.65 -22.85 -10.85
C TYR A 335 7.35 -23.54 -12.02
N LYS A 336 8.40 -24.34 -11.73
CA LYS A 336 9.11 -25.17 -12.72
C LYS A 336 9.42 -24.41 -14.02
N LEU A 337 10.02 -23.23 -13.93
CA LEU A 337 10.18 -22.26 -15.03
C LEU A 337 10.74 -22.93 -16.30
N ASP A 338 11.82 -23.68 -16.21
CA ASP A 338 12.47 -24.35 -17.34
C ASP A 338 11.61 -25.47 -17.94
N SER A 339 10.99 -26.27 -17.08
CA SER A 339 10.11 -27.33 -17.54
C SER A 339 8.87 -26.80 -18.24
N MET A 340 8.30 -25.69 -17.75
CA MET A 340 7.13 -25.05 -18.39
C MET A 340 7.49 -24.42 -19.74
N ALA A 341 8.71 -23.99 -19.97
CA ALA A 341 9.18 -23.49 -21.26
C ALA A 341 9.09 -24.56 -22.38
N GLY A 342 9.36 -25.81 -22.02
CA GLY A 342 9.28 -26.94 -22.95
C GLY A 342 7.88 -27.54 -23.15
N VAL A 343 6.90 -27.14 -22.32
CA VAL A 343 5.55 -27.71 -22.38
C VAL A 343 4.72 -26.98 -23.42
N SER A 344 4.52 -27.63 -24.57
CA SER A 344 3.69 -27.12 -25.67
C SER A 344 2.26 -27.59 -25.55
N THR A 345 1.48 -26.95 -24.68
CA THR A 345 0.02 -27.09 -24.68
C THR A 345 -0.65 -25.75 -24.97
N SER A 346 -1.84 -25.74 -25.50
CA SER A 346 -2.63 -24.52 -25.72
C SER A 346 -2.86 -23.70 -24.41
N VAL A 347 -2.55 -24.30 -23.28
CA VAL A 347 -2.78 -23.76 -21.94
C VAL A 347 -1.50 -23.25 -21.27
N THR A 348 -0.35 -23.84 -21.57
CA THR A 348 0.92 -23.61 -20.88
C THR A 348 1.99 -23.03 -21.76
N GLN A 349 1.83 -23.09 -23.08
CA GLN A 349 2.88 -22.63 -23.99
C GLN A 349 3.25 -21.17 -23.74
N GLY A 350 4.53 -20.95 -23.47
CA GLY A 350 5.08 -19.63 -23.31
C GLY A 350 4.75 -18.93 -21.99
N ALA A 351 4.18 -19.62 -21.00
CA ALA A 351 3.79 -19.03 -19.73
C ALA A 351 4.74 -19.41 -18.58
N ALA A 352 5.15 -18.40 -17.81
CA ALA A 352 5.79 -18.57 -16.50
C ALA A 352 4.75 -18.33 -15.40
N TYR A 353 4.50 -19.35 -14.59
CA TYR A 353 3.53 -19.33 -13.50
C TYR A 353 4.18 -18.87 -12.21
N ILE A 354 3.60 -17.86 -11.59
CA ILE A 354 4.15 -17.20 -10.41
C ILE A 354 3.81 -18.00 -9.16
N SER A 355 4.80 -18.38 -8.37
CA SER A 355 4.68 -19.13 -7.11
C SER A 355 5.24 -18.39 -5.89
N LYS A 356 5.55 -17.12 -6.02
CA LYS A 356 6.08 -16.29 -4.93
C LYS A 356 5.08 -16.17 -3.77
N TRP A 357 3.79 -15.99 -4.06
CA TRP A 357 2.69 -16.05 -3.09
C TRP A 357 2.08 -17.43 -3.13
N ARG A 358 2.34 -18.23 -2.11
CA ARG A 358 1.96 -19.64 -2.10
C ARG A 358 1.32 -20.13 -0.80
N GLY A 359 0.94 -19.19 0.05
CA GLY A 359 0.18 -19.48 1.26
C GLY A 359 -1.23 -19.92 0.94
N VAL A 360 -1.54 -21.19 1.17
CA VAL A 360 -2.87 -21.75 0.96
C VAL A 360 -3.32 -22.52 2.20
N ILE A 361 -4.57 -22.28 2.58
CA ILE A 361 -5.27 -23.07 3.61
C ILE A 361 -6.19 -24.05 2.90
N THR A 362 -6.11 -25.32 3.26
CA THR A 362 -7.00 -26.37 2.74
C THR A 362 -8.03 -26.77 3.79
N ASN A 363 -9.17 -27.29 3.33
CA ASN A 363 -10.15 -27.91 4.19
C ASN A 363 -9.59 -29.21 4.77
N VAL A 364 -9.90 -29.50 6.04
CA VAL A 364 -9.48 -30.72 6.73
C VAL A 364 -10.72 -31.54 7.08
N GLY A 365 -10.76 -32.76 6.59
CA GLY A 365 -11.83 -33.73 6.85
C GLY A 365 -13.12 -33.53 6.04
N GLY A 366 -13.95 -34.55 6.02
CA GLY A 366 -15.23 -34.55 5.28
C GLY A 366 -15.07 -34.66 3.76
N SER A 367 -16.16 -34.40 3.03
CA SER A 367 -16.19 -34.47 1.55
C SER A 367 -15.36 -33.39 0.85
N GLY A 368 -14.87 -32.39 1.59
CA GLY A 368 -14.05 -31.29 1.08
C GLY A 368 -12.56 -31.41 1.44
N ASP A 369 -12.14 -32.52 2.05
CA ASP A 369 -10.76 -32.68 2.51
C ASP A 369 -9.73 -32.44 1.42
N GLY A 370 -8.70 -31.65 1.74
CA GLY A 370 -7.65 -31.26 0.80
C GLY A 370 -8.07 -30.18 -0.23
N THR A 371 -9.32 -29.77 -0.27
CA THR A 371 -9.74 -28.67 -1.18
C THR A 371 -9.30 -27.31 -0.65
N LEU A 372 -9.08 -26.34 -1.55
CA LEU A 372 -8.72 -24.98 -1.21
C LEU A 372 -9.81 -24.34 -0.34
N LYS A 373 -9.44 -23.88 0.86
CA LYS A 373 -10.31 -23.12 1.75
C LYS A 373 -10.08 -21.62 1.58
N ALA A 374 -8.82 -21.16 1.66
CA ALA A 374 -8.45 -19.75 1.61
C ALA A 374 -6.99 -19.57 1.18
N TYR A 375 -6.61 -18.32 0.97
CA TYR A 375 -5.22 -17.88 0.82
C TYR A 375 -4.82 -17.11 2.07
N GLU A 376 -3.57 -17.26 2.52
CA GLU A 376 -3.12 -16.68 3.81
C GLU A 376 -1.97 -15.69 3.67
N ASP A 377 -1.47 -15.43 2.44
CA ASP A 377 -0.42 -14.44 2.24
C ASP A 377 -0.92 -13.04 2.60
N ASN A 378 -0.07 -12.27 3.31
CA ASN A 378 -0.31 -10.85 3.54
C ASN A 378 0.00 -10.01 2.29
N GLU A 379 -0.56 -8.82 2.22
CA GLU A 379 -0.11 -7.82 1.26
C GLU A 379 1.08 -7.06 1.85
N ILE A 380 2.27 -7.31 1.32
CA ILE A 380 3.50 -6.67 1.81
C ILE A 380 3.60 -5.27 1.19
N LEU A 381 3.46 -4.24 2.01
CA LEU A 381 3.59 -2.84 1.60
C LEU A 381 5.04 -2.37 1.63
N ILE A 382 5.77 -2.71 2.68
CA ILE A 382 7.19 -2.39 2.87
C ILE A 382 7.87 -3.53 3.63
N ARG A 383 9.03 -3.97 3.16
CA ARG A 383 9.91 -4.91 3.86
C ARG A 383 11.38 -4.49 3.81
N LEU A 384 12.22 -5.10 4.62
CA LEU A 384 13.60 -4.67 4.80
C LEU A 384 14.41 -4.65 3.49
N ALA A 385 14.21 -5.62 2.61
CA ALA A 385 14.91 -5.65 1.32
C ALA A 385 14.59 -4.42 0.45
N ASP A 386 13.35 -3.90 0.48
CA ASP A 386 12.99 -2.67 -0.20
C ASP A 386 13.82 -1.49 0.33
N ILE A 387 13.91 -1.34 1.65
CA ILE A 387 14.66 -0.24 2.27
C ILE A 387 16.16 -0.33 2.00
N ILE A 388 16.74 -1.54 2.01
CA ILE A 388 18.16 -1.73 1.66
C ILE A 388 18.42 -1.32 0.22
N LEU A 389 17.58 -1.75 -0.73
CA LEU A 389 17.74 -1.41 -2.14
C LEU A 389 17.38 0.05 -2.45
N LEU A 390 16.44 0.66 -1.73
CA LEU A 390 16.18 2.10 -1.80
C LEU A 390 17.40 2.89 -1.33
N ARG A 391 18.02 2.47 -0.22
CA ARG A 391 19.26 3.10 0.29
C ARG A 391 20.39 2.96 -0.71
N ALA A 392 20.55 1.80 -1.36
CA ALA A 392 21.52 1.60 -2.42
C ALA A 392 21.33 2.60 -3.57
N GLU A 393 20.10 2.73 -4.06
CA GLU A 393 19.72 3.68 -5.11
C GLU A 393 20.10 5.11 -4.76
N VAL A 394 19.75 5.54 -3.54
CA VAL A 394 19.99 6.91 -3.08
C VAL A 394 21.47 7.16 -2.80
N LYS A 395 22.23 6.17 -2.34
CA LYS A 395 23.69 6.27 -2.15
C LYS A 395 24.43 6.53 -3.48
N VAL A 396 24.01 5.91 -4.59
CA VAL A 396 24.57 6.24 -5.91
C VAL A 396 24.39 7.73 -6.20
N LYS A 397 23.18 8.26 -5.95
CA LYS A 397 22.86 9.69 -6.18
C LYS A 397 23.65 10.66 -5.30
N THR A 398 24.16 10.20 -4.16
CA THR A 398 25.01 10.99 -3.26
C THR A 398 26.51 10.73 -3.39
N GLY A 399 26.91 9.84 -4.32
CA GLY A 399 28.32 9.52 -4.58
C GLY A 399 28.92 8.43 -3.67
N ASP A 400 28.12 7.82 -2.77
CA ASP A 400 28.57 6.68 -1.95
C ASP A 400 28.45 5.36 -2.75
N THR A 401 29.30 5.24 -3.77
CA THR A 401 29.34 4.09 -4.69
C THR A 401 29.60 2.78 -3.95
N GLN A 402 30.56 2.75 -3.03
CA GLN A 402 30.90 1.52 -2.31
C GLN A 402 29.79 1.09 -1.36
N GLY A 403 29.16 2.04 -0.68
CA GLY A 403 28.00 1.76 0.18
C GLY A 403 26.80 1.24 -0.62
N ALA A 404 26.60 1.74 -1.84
CA ALA A 404 25.56 1.26 -2.75
C ALA A 404 25.84 -0.18 -3.22
N ILE A 405 27.09 -0.50 -3.60
CA ILE A 405 27.51 -1.85 -3.97
C ILE A 405 27.30 -2.85 -2.81
N ASN A 406 27.64 -2.45 -1.59
CA ASN A 406 27.47 -3.30 -0.42
C ASN A 406 26.01 -3.64 -0.18
N ASP A 407 25.12 -2.65 -0.26
CA ASP A 407 23.68 -2.83 -0.10
C ASP A 407 23.10 -3.74 -1.20
N LEU A 408 23.46 -3.51 -2.47
CA LEU A 408 23.07 -4.34 -3.60
C LEU A 408 23.53 -5.80 -3.41
N ASN A 409 24.79 -5.99 -3.06
CA ASN A 409 25.38 -7.31 -2.88
C ASN A 409 24.83 -8.06 -1.65
N THR A 410 24.31 -7.36 -0.66
CA THR A 410 23.59 -7.99 0.47
C THR A 410 22.36 -8.75 -0.04
N ILE A 411 21.60 -8.15 -0.93
CA ILE A 411 20.40 -8.79 -1.50
C ILE A 411 20.78 -9.89 -2.50
N ARG A 412 21.78 -9.65 -3.34
CA ARG A 412 22.24 -10.65 -4.31
C ARG A 412 22.83 -11.89 -3.65
N ALA A 413 23.64 -11.71 -2.61
CA ALA A 413 24.20 -12.82 -1.84
C ALA A 413 23.10 -13.69 -1.22
N ARG A 414 22.07 -13.05 -0.63
CA ARG A 414 20.90 -13.74 -0.09
C ARG A 414 20.16 -14.55 -1.16
N ALA A 415 20.10 -14.05 -2.37
CA ALA A 415 19.41 -14.68 -3.49
C ALA A 415 20.27 -15.73 -4.24
N GLY A 416 21.53 -15.98 -3.83
CA GLY A 416 22.44 -16.83 -4.59
C GLY A 416 22.84 -16.23 -5.94
N ALA A 417 22.49 -14.97 -6.21
CA ALA A 417 22.78 -14.29 -7.48
C ALA A 417 24.22 -13.78 -7.53
N PRO A 418 24.82 -13.65 -8.75
CA PRO A 418 26.16 -13.11 -8.91
C PRO A 418 26.27 -11.70 -8.30
N LEU A 419 27.37 -11.48 -7.57
CA LEU A 419 27.63 -10.15 -6.99
C LEU A 419 27.93 -9.14 -8.10
N TYR A 420 27.59 -7.87 -7.86
CA TYR A 420 27.86 -6.79 -8.80
C TYR A 420 29.36 -6.61 -9.02
N SER A 421 29.72 -6.47 -10.28
CA SER A 421 31.06 -6.05 -10.72
C SER A 421 30.94 -4.91 -11.76
N ALA A 422 31.97 -4.08 -11.87
CA ALA A 422 31.97 -2.97 -12.81
C ALA A 422 31.78 -3.39 -14.30
N SER A 423 32.04 -4.66 -14.63
CA SER A 423 31.80 -5.21 -15.97
C SER A 423 30.30 -5.37 -16.31
N GLU A 424 29.42 -5.35 -15.30
CA GLU A 424 27.96 -5.39 -15.51
C GLU A 424 27.42 -4.08 -16.09
N GLY A 425 28.15 -2.97 -15.94
CA GLY A 425 27.76 -1.66 -16.42
C GLY A 425 27.33 -0.69 -15.33
N ASP A 426 26.32 0.13 -15.61
CA ASP A 426 25.87 1.19 -14.72
C ASP A 426 25.26 0.64 -13.41
N LEU A 427 25.77 1.13 -12.28
CA LEU A 427 25.34 0.67 -10.94
C LEU A 427 23.89 1.04 -10.64
N GLN A 428 23.43 2.22 -11.08
CA GLN A 428 22.03 2.63 -10.86
C GLN A 428 21.07 1.69 -11.60
N GLU A 429 21.43 1.29 -12.81
CA GLU A 429 20.66 0.32 -13.60
C GLU A 429 20.73 -1.08 -13.00
N ALA A 430 21.86 -1.50 -12.45
CA ALA A 430 22.00 -2.78 -11.76
C ALA A 430 21.09 -2.84 -10.50
N ILE A 431 21.04 -1.76 -9.71
CA ILE A 431 20.15 -1.65 -8.56
C ILE A 431 18.68 -1.66 -9.00
N ALA A 432 18.33 -0.94 -10.06
CA ALA A 432 16.95 -0.93 -10.56
C ALA A 432 16.50 -2.32 -11.03
N LYS A 433 17.37 -3.08 -11.72
CA LYS A 433 17.10 -4.48 -12.10
C LYS A 433 16.96 -5.38 -10.87
N GLU A 434 17.77 -5.14 -9.85
CA GLU A 434 17.68 -5.92 -8.61
C GLU A 434 16.36 -5.65 -7.87
N ARG A 435 15.90 -4.39 -7.82
CA ARG A 435 14.59 -4.06 -7.28
C ARG A 435 13.46 -4.73 -8.07
N ASP A 436 13.55 -4.74 -9.41
CA ASP A 436 12.59 -5.42 -10.28
C ASP A 436 12.48 -6.93 -9.96
N LYS A 437 13.63 -7.59 -9.68
CA LYS A 437 13.69 -9.00 -9.34
C LYS A 437 13.20 -9.29 -7.93
N GLU A 438 13.77 -8.58 -6.96
CA GLU A 438 13.55 -8.83 -5.54
C GLU A 438 12.12 -8.51 -5.12
N LEU A 439 11.63 -7.33 -5.53
CA LEU A 439 10.32 -6.82 -5.18
C LEU A 439 9.26 -7.12 -6.25
N PHE A 440 9.48 -8.19 -7.01
CA PHE A 440 8.62 -8.59 -8.10
C PHE A 440 7.16 -8.71 -7.65
N LEU A 441 6.28 -7.93 -8.26
CA LEU A 441 4.84 -7.81 -7.99
C LEU A 441 4.45 -7.35 -6.56
N GLU A 442 5.35 -6.77 -5.77
CA GLU A 442 5.01 -6.22 -4.46
C GLU A 442 4.52 -4.78 -4.57
N ALA A 443 3.39 -4.46 -3.93
CA ALA A 443 2.82 -3.13 -3.67
C ALA A 443 2.92 -2.08 -4.81
N GLY A 444 3.03 -2.50 -6.07
CA GLY A 444 3.22 -1.58 -7.20
C GLY A 444 4.55 -0.81 -7.19
N ILE A 445 5.50 -1.21 -6.39
CA ILE A 445 6.80 -0.55 -6.16
C ILE A 445 7.50 -0.20 -7.47
N ARG A 446 7.53 -1.14 -8.41
CA ARG A 446 8.22 -0.98 -9.69
C ARG A 446 7.74 0.24 -10.49
N PHE A 447 6.45 0.51 -10.55
CA PHE A 447 5.94 1.69 -11.26
C PHE A 447 6.49 2.98 -10.64
N TYR A 448 6.43 3.09 -9.32
CA TYR A 448 6.92 4.27 -8.61
C TYR A 448 8.43 4.42 -8.71
N ASP A 449 9.20 3.34 -8.70
CA ASP A 449 10.64 3.35 -8.91
C ASP A 449 11.01 3.88 -10.32
N ILE A 450 10.29 3.44 -11.34
CA ILE A 450 10.47 3.87 -12.73
C ILE A 450 10.16 5.36 -12.87
N ILE A 451 9.09 5.86 -12.25
CA ILE A 451 8.77 7.29 -12.26
C ILE A 451 9.83 8.09 -11.51
N ARG A 452 10.21 7.66 -10.30
CA ARG A 452 11.23 8.33 -9.47
C ARG A 452 12.57 8.42 -10.16
N ASN A 453 12.95 7.43 -10.94
CA ASN A 453 14.21 7.40 -11.67
C ASN A 453 14.13 7.99 -13.10
N GLY A 454 12.96 8.47 -13.53
CA GLY A 454 12.78 9.10 -14.83
C GLY A 454 12.88 8.16 -16.03
N THR A 455 12.88 6.83 -15.81
CA THR A 455 13.11 5.81 -16.86
C THR A 455 11.83 5.30 -17.51
N PHE A 456 10.70 5.99 -17.32
CA PHE A 456 9.38 5.53 -17.75
C PHE A 456 9.25 5.39 -19.29
N ARG A 457 9.92 6.24 -20.09
CA ARG A 457 9.90 6.12 -21.56
C ARG A 457 10.59 4.86 -22.08
N GLU A 458 11.56 4.38 -21.33
CA GLU A 458 12.33 3.17 -21.68
C GLU A 458 11.66 1.92 -21.14
N LYS A 459 11.21 1.97 -19.90
CA LYS A 459 10.81 0.78 -19.13
C LYS A 459 9.29 0.52 -19.14
N LEU A 460 8.46 1.52 -19.42
CA LEU A 460 7.02 1.35 -19.54
C LEU A 460 6.57 1.22 -20.99
N ARG A 461 5.32 0.78 -21.19
CA ARG A 461 4.74 0.48 -22.49
C ARG A 461 3.77 1.53 -22.98
N GLY A 462 3.30 1.31 -24.21
CA GLY A 462 2.22 2.09 -24.79
C GLY A 462 2.53 3.57 -24.84
N LYS A 463 1.60 4.39 -24.42
CA LYS A 463 1.68 5.86 -24.46
C LYS A 463 2.86 6.42 -23.66
N PHE A 464 3.33 5.72 -22.62
CA PHE A 464 4.48 6.19 -21.83
C PHE A 464 5.73 6.45 -22.67
N LYS A 465 5.95 5.65 -23.73
CA LYS A 465 7.10 5.80 -24.62
C LYS A 465 7.13 7.09 -25.42
N THR A 466 5.97 7.69 -25.65
CA THR A 466 5.77 8.85 -26.51
C THR A 466 5.39 10.12 -25.76
N LEU A 467 5.42 10.09 -24.41
CA LEU A 467 5.16 11.28 -23.60
C LEU A 467 6.25 12.33 -23.82
N THR A 468 5.83 13.54 -24.11
CA THR A 468 6.74 14.70 -24.13
C THR A 468 7.02 15.18 -22.70
N ASP A 469 8.01 16.05 -22.52
CA ASP A 469 8.28 16.67 -21.22
C ASP A 469 7.10 17.55 -20.77
N GLN A 470 6.39 18.18 -21.72
CA GLN A 470 5.19 18.93 -21.43
C GLN A 470 4.05 18.00 -20.96
N ASP A 471 3.88 16.83 -21.56
CA ASP A 471 2.90 15.85 -21.08
C ASP A 471 3.18 15.45 -19.64
N VAL A 472 4.44 15.23 -19.30
CA VAL A 472 4.88 14.90 -17.94
C VAL A 472 4.61 16.06 -16.98
N ALA A 473 4.98 17.27 -17.35
CA ALA A 473 4.70 18.48 -16.56
C ALA A 473 3.19 18.69 -16.34
N ASP A 474 2.36 18.33 -17.32
CA ASP A 474 0.91 18.37 -17.26
C ASP A 474 0.29 17.19 -16.45
N GLY A 475 1.10 16.28 -15.92
CA GLY A 475 0.67 15.19 -15.05
C GLY A 475 0.32 13.88 -15.75
N ALA A 476 0.94 13.57 -16.90
CA ALA A 476 0.61 12.41 -17.73
C ALA A 476 0.76 11.04 -17.05
N TYR A 477 1.67 10.87 -16.12
CA TYR A 477 1.86 9.59 -15.43
C TYR A 477 0.98 9.42 -14.18
N TYR A 478 0.23 10.45 -13.78
CA TYR A 478 -0.78 10.34 -12.75
C TYR A 478 -2.11 9.80 -13.32
N LEU A 479 -2.95 9.27 -12.45
CA LEU A 479 -4.30 8.89 -12.84
C LEU A 479 -5.18 10.12 -13.02
N PRO A 480 -6.19 10.05 -13.92
CA PRO A 480 -7.20 11.09 -13.98
C PRO A 480 -8.03 11.12 -12.70
N VAL A 481 -8.55 12.31 -12.37
CA VAL A 481 -9.51 12.47 -11.29
C VAL A 481 -10.86 11.89 -11.72
N GLY A 482 -11.42 11.00 -10.92
CA GLY A 482 -12.70 10.35 -11.19
C GLY A 482 -13.88 11.32 -11.11
N ASN A 483 -14.93 11.06 -11.89
CA ASN A 483 -16.09 11.92 -12.02
C ASN A 483 -16.78 12.26 -10.68
N GLY A 484 -16.79 11.33 -9.73
CA GLY A 484 -17.38 11.53 -8.41
C GLY A 484 -16.78 12.71 -7.62
N ALA A 485 -15.50 13.02 -7.86
CA ALA A 485 -14.84 14.13 -7.18
C ALA A 485 -15.35 15.52 -7.56
N PHE A 486 -16.02 15.62 -8.71
CA PHE A 486 -16.60 16.89 -9.20
C PHE A 486 -18.04 17.10 -8.72
N THR A 487 -18.66 16.10 -8.13
CA THR A 487 -20.03 16.19 -7.64
C THR A 487 -20.07 17.11 -6.43
N ASN A 488 -20.84 18.21 -6.54
CA ASN A 488 -20.94 19.24 -5.49
C ASN A 488 -19.59 19.85 -5.07
N ASN A 489 -18.61 19.91 -5.98
CA ASN A 489 -17.32 20.56 -5.74
C ASN A 489 -16.86 21.32 -6.98
N THR A 490 -17.19 22.59 -7.03
CA THR A 490 -16.87 23.49 -8.15
C THR A 490 -15.39 23.88 -8.21
N LEU A 491 -14.67 23.70 -7.11
CA LEU A 491 -13.24 23.99 -7.01
C LEU A 491 -12.39 22.84 -7.59
N MET A 492 -12.98 21.66 -7.82
CA MET A 492 -12.26 20.52 -8.36
C MET A 492 -11.89 20.74 -9.83
N LYS A 493 -10.66 20.44 -10.17
CA LYS A 493 -10.15 20.52 -11.54
C LYS A 493 -9.49 19.23 -11.95
N GLN A 494 -9.69 18.84 -13.21
CA GLN A 494 -8.96 17.70 -13.80
C GLN A 494 -7.48 18.05 -14.01
N THR A 495 -6.63 17.05 -13.96
CA THR A 495 -5.23 17.17 -14.35
C THR A 495 -5.13 17.66 -15.79
N VAL A 496 -4.21 18.60 -16.08
CA VAL A 496 -4.10 19.28 -17.38
C VAL A 496 -3.97 18.29 -18.54
N TYR A 497 -3.11 17.28 -18.37
CA TYR A 497 -2.93 16.24 -19.38
C TYR A 497 -4.23 15.51 -19.69
N TRP A 498 -4.98 15.09 -18.68
CA TRP A 498 -6.19 14.29 -18.86
C TRP A 498 -7.33 15.13 -19.45
N LYS A 499 -7.45 16.41 -19.04
CA LYS A 499 -8.42 17.33 -19.62
C LYS A 499 -8.16 17.51 -21.11
N ARG A 500 -6.91 17.71 -21.53
CA ARG A 500 -6.53 17.82 -22.95
C ARG A 500 -6.78 16.53 -23.75
N ASN A 501 -6.75 15.36 -23.09
CA ASN A 501 -7.00 14.05 -23.70
C ASN A 501 -8.46 13.56 -23.56
N GLY A 502 -9.41 14.47 -23.35
CA GLY A 502 -10.84 14.18 -23.46
C GLY A 502 -11.53 13.72 -22.18
N TYR A 503 -10.86 13.78 -21.03
CA TYR A 503 -11.52 13.57 -19.74
C TYR A 503 -12.27 14.84 -19.36
N ALA A 504 -13.59 14.74 -19.22
CA ALA A 504 -14.45 15.85 -18.86
C ALA A 504 -14.06 16.48 -17.52
N TYR A 505 -14.35 17.76 -17.36
CA TYR A 505 -14.12 18.66 -16.22
C TYR A 505 -12.77 19.37 -16.14
#